data_54b0b6c4eb7179cdb07c0bd9a9474f15
#
_entry.id   54b0b6c4eb7179cdb07c0bd9a9474f15
#
_cell.length_a   1.000
_cell.length_b   1.000
_cell.length_c   1.000
_cell.angle_alpha   90.00
_cell.angle_beta   90.00
_cell.angle_gamma   90.00
#
_symmetry.space_group_name_H-M   'P 1'
#
loop_
_entity.id
_entity.type
_entity.pdbx_description
1 polymer ?
#
loop_
_entity_poly.entity_id
_entity_poly.type
_entity_poly.pdbx_seq_one_letter_code
_entity_poly.pdbx_strand_id
1 'polypeptide(L)'
;MSSSKWLLDQFKENAKSTGRIVPIVRVQASLENANGQSKRDTLGLHPSEICKKDWCPRSSWYAIKGFPKPSETLTFGRLNIFAEGNAIHHKWQQWLRNAGVLRGLFKCNACGFTSTEDFTNCECGSNSIRYAEVPIRNEEYNITGHADGIVEDANGQLLIEIKSVGTGTIRFESPELFVPY
;
A
#
# COMPACT_ATOMS: atom_id res chain seq x y z
N MET A 1 -17.99 -14.03 21.60
CA MET A 1 -16.84 -13.30 22.22
C MET A 1 -15.91 -12.88 21.12
N SER A 2 -15.64 -11.58 20.97
CA SER A 2 -14.83 -11.05 19.86
C SER A 2 -13.40 -11.56 19.95
N SER A 3 -12.91 -12.16 18.87
CA SER A 3 -11.54 -12.66 18.64
C SER A 3 -10.45 -11.64 19.05
N SER A 4 -10.74 -10.36 18.96
CA SER A 4 -9.84 -9.26 19.31
C SER A 4 -9.60 -9.10 20.81
N LYS A 5 -10.57 -9.42 21.66
CA LYS A 5 -10.43 -9.30 23.12
C LYS A 5 -9.50 -10.38 23.69
N TRP A 6 -9.63 -11.61 23.21
CA TRP A 6 -8.74 -12.72 23.60
C TRP A 6 -7.28 -12.47 23.21
N LEU A 7 -7.04 -11.95 21.99
CA LEU A 7 -5.72 -11.54 21.54
C LEU A 7 -5.11 -10.46 22.45
N LEU A 8 -5.87 -9.43 22.78
CA LEU A 8 -5.44 -8.36 23.68
C LEU A 8 -5.08 -8.87 25.09
N ASP A 9 -5.83 -9.83 25.61
CA ASP A 9 -5.59 -10.39 26.95
C ASP A 9 -4.34 -11.28 26.97
N GLN A 10 -4.10 -12.10 25.95
CA GLN A 10 -2.84 -12.87 25.81
C GLN A 10 -1.61 -11.96 25.69
N PHE A 11 -1.74 -10.82 25.02
CA PHE A 11 -0.62 -9.89 24.87
C PHE A 11 -0.33 -9.09 26.14
N LYS A 12 -1.33 -8.81 26.98
CA LYS A 12 -1.13 -8.20 28.30
C LYS A 12 -0.32 -9.10 29.24
N GLU A 13 -0.49 -10.42 29.15
CA GLU A 13 0.33 -11.37 29.93
C GLU A 13 1.77 -11.46 29.42
N ASN A 14 1.99 -11.49 28.11
CA ASN A 14 3.33 -11.50 27.52
C ASN A 14 4.07 -10.15 27.66
N ALA A 15 3.37 -9.04 27.82
CA ALA A 15 3.94 -7.71 28.00
C ALA A 15 4.72 -7.55 29.31
N LYS A 16 4.53 -8.44 30.30
CA LYS A 16 5.27 -8.41 31.56
C LYS A 16 6.76 -8.73 31.41
N SER A 17 7.16 -9.41 30.31
CA SER A 17 8.55 -9.84 30.11
C SER A 17 9.32 -9.07 29.03
N THR A 18 8.64 -8.31 28.12
CA THR A 18 9.27 -7.72 26.91
C THR A 18 9.06 -6.21 26.76
N GLY A 19 8.70 -5.53 27.85
CA GLY A 19 8.32 -4.11 27.82
C GLY A 19 6.85 -3.89 27.46
N ARG A 20 6.33 -2.70 27.79
CA ARG A 20 4.89 -2.43 27.76
C ARG A 20 4.36 -2.00 26.38
N ILE A 21 5.17 -1.32 25.57
CA ILE A 21 4.73 -0.65 24.34
C ILE A 21 4.78 -1.58 23.14
N VAL A 22 5.91 -2.27 22.93
CA VAL A 22 6.14 -3.09 21.73
C VAL A 22 5.07 -4.17 21.51
N PRO A 23 4.62 -4.92 22.54
CA PRO A 23 3.53 -5.88 22.35
C PRO A 23 2.21 -5.25 21.89
N ILE A 24 1.86 -4.08 22.41
CA ILE A 24 0.64 -3.35 22.01
C ILE A 24 0.71 -2.96 20.55
N VAL A 25 1.83 -2.37 20.11
CA VAL A 25 2.04 -1.95 18.73
C VAL A 25 2.00 -3.15 17.77
N ARG A 26 2.59 -4.29 18.16
CA ARG A 26 2.54 -5.52 17.34
C ARG A 26 1.12 -6.01 17.09
N VAL A 27 0.27 -5.99 18.13
CA VAL A 27 -1.14 -6.39 18.00
C VAL A 27 -1.86 -5.45 17.05
N GLN A 28 -1.71 -4.15 17.26
CA GLN A 28 -2.37 -3.14 16.43
C GLN A 28 -1.96 -3.27 14.95
N ALA A 29 -0.67 -3.41 14.67
CA ALA A 29 -0.16 -3.61 13.31
C ALA A 29 -0.73 -4.89 12.66
N SER A 30 -0.87 -5.98 13.42
CA SER A 30 -1.46 -7.22 12.91
C SER A 30 -2.96 -7.07 12.59
N LEU A 31 -3.71 -6.35 13.42
CA LEU A 31 -5.13 -6.06 13.20
C LEU A 31 -5.35 -5.18 11.97
N GLU A 32 -4.55 -4.13 11.80
CA GLU A 32 -4.60 -3.25 10.65
C GLU A 32 -4.29 -3.99 9.35
N ASN A 33 -3.27 -4.86 9.36
CA ASN A 33 -2.94 -5.70 8.22
C ASN A 33 -4.08 -6.65 7.86
N ALA A 34 -4.69 -7.32 8.83
CA ALA A 34 -5.82 -8.21 8.58
C ALA A 34 -7.01 -7.48 7.95
N ASN A 35 -7.32 -6.27 8.43
CA ASN A 35 -8.37 -5.42 7.88
C ASN A 35 -8.04 -4.90 6.47
N GLY A 36 -6.77 -4.67 6.17
CA GLY A 36 -6.29 -4.23 4.85
C GLY A 36 -6.35 -5.32 3.79
N GLN A 37 -5.99 -6.56 4.15
CA GLN A 37 -5.98 -7.69 3.20
C GLN A 37 -7.36 -8.02 2.62
N SER A 38 -8.43 -7.80 3.38
CA SER A 38 -9.80 -8.05 2.91
C SER A 38 -10.25 -7.17 1.74
N LYS A 39 -9.49 -6.11 1.43
CA LYS A 39 -9.81 -5.11 0.41
C LYS A 39 -9.03 -5.28 -0.90
N ARG A 40 -8.10 -6.23 -0.95
CA ARG A 40 -7.28 -6.43 -2.14
C ARG A 40 -8.11 -7.07 -3.26
N ASP A 41 -8.10 -6.47 -4.43
CA ASP A 41 -8.66 -7.08 -5.63
C ASP A 41 -7.83 -8.31 -6.01
N THR A 42 -8.49 -9.46 -6.10
CA THR A 42 -7.86 -10.74 -6.47
C THR A 42 -8.29 -11.23 -7.85
N LEU A 43 -9.13 -10.46 -8.56
CA LEU A 43 -9.74 -10.88 -9.83
C LEU A 43 -8.81 -10.73 -11.04
N GLY A 44 -7.67 -10.05 -10.88
CA GLY A 44 -6.70 -9.84 -11.95
C GLY A 44 -5.26 -10.16 -11.54
N LEU A 45 -4.37 -10.19 -12.54
CA LEU A 45 -2.93 -10.26 -12.34
C LEU A 45 -2.41 -8.90 -11.90
N HIS A 46 -1.53 -8.87 -10.91
CA HIS A 46 -0.91 -7.64 -10.46
C HIS A 46 0.53 -7.52 -11.00
N PRO A 47 0.94 -6.36 -11.54
CA PRO A 47 2.32 -6.14 -12.01
C PRO A 47 3.36 -6.51 -10.96
N SER A 48 3.14 -6.14 -9.70
CA SER A 48 4.01 -6.48 -8.56
C SER A 48 4.13 -7.99 -8.28
N GLU A 49 3.23 -8.83 -8.82
CA GLU A 49 3.32 -10.29 -8.71
C GLU A 49 4.03 -10.89 -9.91
N ILE A 50 3.65 -10.47 -11.14
CA ILE A 50 4.19 -11.06 -12.37
C ILE A 50 5.66 -10.70 -12.63
N CYS A 51 6.13 -9.57 -12.09
CA CYS A 51 7.54 -9.15 -12.17
C CYS A 51 8.47 -9.85 -11.16
N LYS A 52 7.96 -10.70 -10.29
CA LYS A 52 8.81 -11.45 -9.35
C LYS A 52 9.60 -12.54 -10.07
N LYS A 53 10.88 -12.69 -9.70
CA LYS A 53 11.76 -13.73 -10.25
C LYS A 53 11.21 -15.15 -10.07
N ASP A 54 10.47 -15.38 -9.00
CA ASP A 54 9.85 -16.67 -8.62
C ASP A 54 8.34 -16.70 -8.91
N TRP A 55 7.86 -15.86 -9.82
CA TRP A 55 6.45 -15.85 -10.17
C TRP A 55 5.96 -17.19 -10.72
N CYS A 56 4.84 -17.65 -10.20
CA CYS A 56 4.21 -18.88 -10.62
C CYS A 56 2.82 -18.61 -11.24
N PRO A 57 2.66 -18.75 -12.57
CA PRO A 57 1.37 -18.53 -13.25
C PRO A 57 0.22 -19.37 -12.67
N ARG A 58 0.52 -20.61 -12.27
CA ARG A 58 -0.47 -21.51 -11.64
C ARG A 58 -1.00 -20.93 -10.33
N SER A 59 -0.12 -20.36 -9.50
CA SER A 59 -0.51 -19.72 -8.24
C SER A 59 -1.45 -18.53 -8.48
N SER A 60 -1.13 -17.71 -9.48
CA SER A 60 -1.99 -16.57 -9.87
C SER A 60 -3.34 -17.04 -10.41
N TRP A 61 -3.36 -18.11 -11.22
CA TRP A 61 -4.61 -18.70 -11.72
C TRP A 61 -5.51 -19.15 -10.58
N TYR A 62 -4.97 -19.86 -9.58
CA TYR A 62 -5.75 -20.28 -8.41
C TYR A 62 -6.29 -19.07 -7.63
N ALA A 63 -5.49 -18.04 -7.46
CA ALA A 63 -5.92 -16.81 -6.79
C ALA A 63 -7.10 -16.13 -7.51
N ILE A 64 -7.02 -15.99 -8.85
CA ILE A 64 -8.09 -15.41 -9.69
C ILE A 64 -9.37 -16.27 -9.61
N LYS A 65 -9.23 -17.58 -9.51
CA LYS A 65 -10.38 -18.50 -9.36
C LYS A 65 -10.94 -18.55 -7.92
N GLY A 66 -10.41 -17.73 -7.01
CA GLY A 66 -10.92 -17.63 -5.64
C GLY A 66 -10.51 -18.79 -4.72
N PHE A 67 -9.53 -19.60 -5.11
CA PHE A 67 -9.00 -20.61 -4.20
C PHE A 67 -8.25 -19.94 -3.03
N PRO A 68 -8.51 -20.38 -1.79
CA PRO A 68 -7.87 -19.78 -0.63
C PRO A 68 -6.36 -19.98 -0.67
N LYS A 69 -5.62 -18.89 -0.50
CA LYS A 69 -4.17 -18.97 -0.26
C LYS A 69 -3.94 -19.40 1.19
N PRO A 70 -2.88 -20.19 1.47
CA PRO A 70 -2.46 -20.39 2.84
C PRO A 70 -2.25 -19.05 3.54
N SER A 71 -2.79 -18.91 4.75
CA SER A 71 -2.61 -17.69 5.54
C SER A 71 -1.14 -17.58 5.96
N GLU A 72 -0.42 -16.62 5.41
CA GLU A 72 0.92 -16.29 5.87
C GLU A 72 0.82 -15.27 7.02
N THR A 73 1.27 -15.66 8.20
CA THR A 73 1.35 -14.72 9.32
C THR A 73 2.58 -13.84 9.11
N LEU A 74 2.35 -12.57 8.81
CA LEU A 74 3.44 -11.62 8.66
C LEU A 74 4.09 -11.32 10.00
N THR A 75 5.41 -11.33 10.04
CA THR A 75 6.17 -10.90 11.23
C THR A 75 6.02 -9.40 11.44
N PHE A 76 6.15 -8.94 12.69
CA PHE A 76 6.11 -7.51 13.01
C PHE A 76 7.14 -6.70 12.21
N GLY A 77 8.34 -7.25 11.99
CA GLY A 77 9.35 -6.59 11.15
C GLY A 77 8.87 -6.35 9.72
N ARG A 78 8.20 -7.33 9.09
CA ARG A 78 7.61 -7.16 7.75
C ARG A 78 6.48 -6.13 7.75
N LEU A 79 5.62 -6.15 8.76
CA LEU A 79 4.54 -5.15 8.90
C LEU A 79 5.10 -3.73 9.04
N ASN A 80 6.18 -3.57 9.79
CA ASN A 80 6.86 -2.27 9.93
C ASN A 80 7.44 -1.78 8.60
N ILE A 81 8.11 -2.66 7.84
CA ILE A 81 8.64 -2.32 6.50
C ILE A 81 7.51 -1.85 5.57
N PHE A 82 6.35 -2.51 5.59
CA PHE A 82 5.21 -2.08 4.78
C PHE A 82 4.64 -0.73 5.21
N ALA A 83 4.57 -0.49 6.53
CA ALA A 83 4.11 0.79 7.06
C ALA A 83 5.06 1.93 6.68
N GLU A 84 6.37 1.72 6.75
CA GLU A 84 7.39 2.68 6.30
C GLU A 84 7.28 2.94 4.80
N GLY A 85 7.10 1.90 3.97
CA GLY A 85 6.85 2.03 2.54
C GLY A 85 5.65 2.94 2.25
N ASN A 86 4.51 2.66 2.88
CA ASN A 86 3.31 3.46 2.73
C ASN A 86 3.52 4.92 3.15
N ALA A 87 4.25 5.16 4.25
CA ALA A 87 4.56 6.51 4.70
C ALA A 87 5.42 7.29 3.68
N ILE A 88 6.35 6.60 3.01
CA ILE A 88 7.17 7.19 1.94
C ILE A 88 6.29 7.55 0.73
N HIS A 89 5.39 6.66 0.29
CA HIS A 89 4.44 6.96 -0.79
C HIS A 89 3.63 8.21 -0.46
N HIS A 90 2.99 8.26 0.70
CA HIS A 90 2.20 9.44 1.12
C HIS A 90 3.02 10.72 1.16
N LYS A 91 4.26 10.67 1.64
CA LYS A 91 5.15 11.83 1.68
C LYS A 91 5.44 12.36 0.28
N TRP A 92 5.82 11.51 -0.66
CA TRP A 92 6.10 11.91 -2.04
C TRP A 92 4.87 12.42 -2.76
N GLN A 93 3.74 11.74 -2.64
CA GLN A 93 2.46 12.17 -3.19
C GLN A 93 2.07 13.55 -2.65
N GLN A 94 2.26 13.81 -1.35
CA GLN A 94 1.98 15.11 -0.76
C GLN A 94 2.91 16.21 -1.30
N TRP A 95 4.19 15.94 -1.48
CA TRP A 95 5.13 16.92 -2.06
C TRP A 95 4.78 17.22 -3.51
N LEU A 96 4.46 16.23 -4.33
CA LEU A 96 4.05 16.41 -5.73
C LEU A 96 2.72 17.16 -5.82
N ARG A 97 1.80 16.88 -4.91
CA ARG A 97 0.55 17.63 -4.78
C ARG A 97 0.79 19.10 -4.44
N ASN A 98 1.63 19.36 -3.44
CA ASN A 98 1.97 20.74 -3.03
C ASN A 98 2.71 21.50 -4.13
N ALA A 99 3.47 20.81 -4.98
CA ALA A 99 4.10 21.38 -6.16
C ALA A 99 3.11 21.64 -7.32
N GLY A 100 1.85 21.18 -7.19
CA GLY A 100 0.82 21.38 -8.22
C GLY A 100 0.97 20.52 -9.46
N VAL A 101 1.86 19.50 -9.42
CA VAL A 101 2.16 18.64 -10.57
C VAL A 101 1.49 17.25 -10.51
N LEU A 102 0.95 16.86 -9.36
CA LEU A 102 0.28 15.56 -9.19
C LEU A 102 -1.10 15.57 -9.87
N ARG A 103 -1.36 14.58 -10.69
CA ARG A 103 -2.64 14.33 -11.37
C ARG A 103 -3.18 12.96 -10.97
N GLY A 104 -4.47 12.78 -11.03
CA GLY A 104 -5.13 11.50 -10.74
C GLY A 104 -6.40 11.70 -9.92
N LEU A 105 -6.61 10.87 -8.89
CA LEU A 105 -7.82 10.90 -8.08
C LEU A 105 -7.54 11.48 -6.69
N PHE A 106 -8.37 12.43 -6.29
CA PHE A 106 -8.39 12.98 -4.93
C PHE A 106 -9.68 12.55 -4.24
N LYS A 107 -9.59 12.08 -3.02
CA LYS A 107 -10.72 11.50 -2.29
C LYS A 107 -10.90 12.16 -0.93
N CYS A 108 -12.14 12.54 -0.64
CA CYS A 108 -12.53 12.96 0.70
C CYS A 108 -12.58 11.76 1.65
N ASN A 109 -11.88 11.84 2.78
CA ASN A 109 -11.86 10.76 3.78
C ASN A 109 -13.18 10.65 4.56
N ALA A 110 -13.97 11.75 4.64
CA ALA A 110 -15.21 11.76 5.40
C ALA A 110 -16.38 11.14 4.63
N CYS A 111 -16.63 11.58 3.39
CA CYS A 111 -17.79 11.14 2.62
C CYS A 111 -17.47 10.21 1.43
N GLY A 112 -16.17 10.03 1.12
CA GLY A 112 -15.75 9.19 0.01
C GLY A 112 -15.85 9.84 -1.38
N PHE A 113 -16.30 11.09 -1.49
CA PHE A 113 -16.34 11.82 -2.76
C PHE A 113 -14.96 11.82 -3.43
N THR A 114 -14.94 11.65 -4.75
CA THR A 114 -13.73 11.60 -5.56
C THR A 114 -13.78 12.61 -6.69
N SER A 115 -12.63 13.24 -6.99
CA SER A 115 -12.46 14.17 -8.11
C SER A 115 -11.12 13.91 -8.77
N THR A 116 -11.02 14.18 -10.07
CA THR A 116 -9.75 14.22 -10.81
C THR A 116 -9.02 15.54 -10.64
N GLU A 117 -9.74 16.59 -10.24
CA GLU A 117 -9.15 17.86 -9.85
C GLU A 117 -8.85 17.90 -8.36
N ASP A 118 -7.71 18.45 -7.99
CA ASP A 118 -7.35 18.61 -6.58
C ASP A 118 -8.27 19.65 -5.90
N PHE A 119 -8.71 19.32 -4.70
CA PHE A 119 -9.55 20.19 -3.89
C PHE A 119 -9.12 20.12 -2.42
N THR A 120 -9.28 21.24 -1.72
CA THR A 120 -8.90 21.38 -0.31
C THR A 120 -10.09 21.25 0.63
N ASN A 121 -11.30 21.58 0.15
CA ASN A 121 -12.52 21.52 0.93
C ASN A 121 -13.57 20.70 0.15
N CYS A 122 -14.18 19.76 0.81
CA CYS A 122 -15.27 18.97 0.26
C CYS A 122 -16.62 19.63 0.56
N GLU A 123 -17.60 19.45 -0.32
CA GLU A 123 -18.98 19.92 -0.10
C GLU A 123 -19.61 19.38 1.20
N CYS A 124 -19.13 18.24 1.71
CA CYS A 124 -19.54 17.71 3.01
C CYS A 124 -18.97 18.48 4.23
N GLY A 125 -18.18 19.54 4.00
CA GLY A 125 -17.54 20.35 5.03
C GLY A 125 -16.18 19.83 5.52
N SER A 126 -15.71 18.69 5.04
CA SER A 126 -14.44 18.11 5.43
C SER A 126 -13.28 18.69 4.60
N ASN A 127 -12.16 18.95 5.26
CA ASN A 127 -10.87 19.31 4.64
C ASN A 127 -9.88 18.13 4.61
N SER A 128 -10.30 16.94 5.03
CA SER A 128 -9.47 15.74 5.03
C SER A 128 -9.51 15.08 3.64
N ILE A 129 -8.63 15.53 2.77
CA ILE A 129 -8.53 15.07 1.39
C ILE A 129 -7.22 14.32 1.20
N ARG A 130 -7.29 13.13 0.62
CA ARG A 130 -6.11 12.33 0.26
C ARG A 130 -6.04 12.09 -1.24
N TYR A 131 -4.84 11.88 -1.73
CA TYR A 131 -4.63 11.30 -3.05
C TYR A 131 -5.05 9.81 -3.03
N ALA A 132 -5.73 9.37 -4.05
CA ALA A 132 -6.05 7.98 -4.29
C ALA A 132 -5.25 7.52 -5.52
N GLU A 133 -4.51 6.42 -5.37
CA GLU A 133 -3.74 5.85 -6.46
C GLU A 133 -4.64 5.57 -7.67
N VAL A 134 -4.10 5.81 -8.87
CA VAL A 134 -4.88 5.69 -10.09
C VAL A 134 -4.99 4.23 -10.49
N PRO A 135 -6.22 3.67 -10.57
CA PRO A 135 -6.40 2.31 -11.02
C PRO A 135 -6.03 2.18 -12.52
N ILE A 136 -5.24 1.16 -12.81
CA ILE A 136 -4.83 0.79 -14.17
C ILE A 136 -5.34 -0.61 -14.44
N ARG A 137 -5.97 -0.79 -15.59
CA ARG A 137 -6.47 -2.09 -16.03
C ARG A 137 -6.16 -2.34 -17.49
N ASN A 138 -5.67 -3.53 -17.77
CA ASN A 138 -5.57 -4.08 -19.11
C ASN A 138 -6.48 -5.32 -19.17
N GLU A 139 -7.55 -5.22 -19.96
CA GLU A 139 -8.56 -6.30 -20.03
C GLU A 139 -8.09 -7.48 -20.88
N GLU A 140 -7.29 -7.25 -21.90
CA GLU A 140 -6.75 -8.29 -22.77
C GLU A 140 -5.94 -9.31 -22.00
N TYR A 141 -5.09 -8.84 -21.07
CA TYR A 141 -4.22 -9.71 -20.27
C TYR A 141 -4.73 -9.91 -18.84
N ASN A 142 -5.92 -9.37 -18.53
CA ASN A 142 -6.49 -9.37 -17.19
C ASN A 142 -5.49 -8.87 -16.11
N ILE A 143 -4.79 -7.78 -16.44
CA ILE A 143 -3.84 -7.13 -15.52
C ILE A 143 -4.54 -5.97 -14.83
N THR A 144 -4.44 -5.89 -13.52
CA THR A 144 -4.95 -4.80 -12.69
C THR A 144 -3.88 -4.32 -11.73
N GLY A 145 -3.82 -3.03 -11.52
CA GLY A 145 -2.86 -2.40 -10.61
C GLY A 145 -3.23 -0.97 -10.30
N HIS A 146 -2.39 -0.32 -9.53
CA HIS A 146 -2.51 1.10 -9.22
C HIS A 146 -1.16 1.76 -9.46
N ALA A 147 -1.19 2.92 -10.09
CA ALA A 147 0.00 3.77 -10.19
C ALA A 147 0.12 4.62 -8.93
N ASP A 148 1.32 4.75 -8.41
CA ASP A 148 1.61 5.60 -7.25
C ASP A 148 1.32 7.08 -7.52
N GLY A 149 1.41 7.50 -8.79
CA GLY A 149 1.03 8.82 -9.22
C GLY A 149 1.14 9.04 -10.73
N ILE A 150 0.49 10.08 -11.19
CA ILE A 150 0.71 10.67 -12.50
C ILE A 150 1.21 12.08 -12.25
N VAL A 151 2.35 12.44 -12.83
CA VAL A 151 2.94 13.78 -12.75
C VAL A 151 2.81 14.44 -14.09
N GLU A 152 2.36 15.68 -14.10
CA GLU A 152 2.26 16.49 -15.30
C GLU A 152 3.12 17.75 -15.16
N ASP A 153 4.05 17.92 -16.06
CA ASP A 153 4.91 19.10 -16.15
C ASP A 153 4.91 19.70 -17.56
N ALA A 154 5.81 20.65 -17.82
CA ALA A 154 5.94 21.30 -19.13
C ALA A 154 6.31 20.34 -20.28
N ASN A 155 6.82 19.13 -19.97
CA ASN A 155 7.25 18.13 -20.95
C ASN A 155 6.16 17.07 -21.19
N GLY A 156 5.07 17.08 -20.42
CA GLY A 156 3.95 16.15 -20.54
C GLY A 156 3.66 15.36 -19.29
N GLN A 157 3.01 14.21 -19.45
CA GLN A 157 2.59 13.34 -18.34
C GLN A 157 3.54 12.16 -18.20
N LEU A 158 3.89 11.87 -16.92
CA LEU A 158 4.70 10.73 -16.51
C LEU A 158 3.94 9.89 -15.50
N LEU A 159 3.91 8.59 -15.72
CA LEU A 159 3.50 7.63 -14.70
C LEU A 159 4.67 7.40 -13.74
N ILE A 160 4.43 7.51 -12.46
CA ILE A 160 5.48 7.31 -11.45
C ILE A 160 5.18 6.09 -10.59
N GLU A 161 6.26 5.41 -10.22
CA GLU A 161 6.29 4.32 -9.23
C GLU A 161 7.29 4.70 -8.14
N ILE A 162 6.86 4.67 -6.90
CA ILE A 162 7.67 5.07 -5.73
C ILE A 162 8.15 3.80 -5.03
N LYS A 163 9.46 3.62 -4.94
CA LYS A 163 10.06 2.49 -4.23
C LYS A 163 10.89 2.97 -3.04
N SER A 164 10.62 2.40 -1.87
CA SER A 164 11.48 2.57 -0.70
C SER A 164 12.63 1.56 -0.75
N VAL A 165 13.85 2.05 -0.58
CA VAL A 165 15.05 1.21 -0.55
C VAL A 165 15.72 1.36 0.80
N GLY A 166 16.02 0.25 1.45
CA GLY A 166 16.75 0.25 2.72
C GLY A 166 18.17 0.78 2.57
N THR A 167 18.66 1.51 3.57
CA THR A 167 20.01 2.08 3.57
C THR A 167 21.12 1.04 3.36
N GLY A 168 20.88 -0.21 3.78
CA GLY A 168 21.80 -1.33 3.53
C GLY A 168 21.95 -1.65 2.05
N THR A 169 20.86 -1.63 1.29
CA THR A 169 20.85 -1.89 -0.15
C THR A 169 21.63 -0.81 -0.90
N ILE A 170 21.43 0.47 -0.56
CA ILE A 170 22.15 1.59 -1.21
C ILE A 170 23.67 1.53 -1.01
N ARG A 171 24.13 0.91 0.09
CA ARG A 171 25.58 0.78 0.36
C ARG A 171 26.28 -0.27 -0.50
N PHE A 172 25.52 -1.27 -1.00
CA PHE A 172 26.08 -2.42 -1.71
C PHE A 172 25.79 -2.43 -3.20
N GLU A 173 24.80 -1.64 -3.64
CA GLU A 173 24.43 -1.54 -5.03
C GLU A 173 24.50 -0.08 -5.49
N SER A 174 25.09 0.14 -6.65
CA SER A 174 25.10 1.48 -7.27
C SER A 174 23.66 1.90 -7.59
N PRO A 175 23.27 3.17 -7.33
CA PRO A 175 21.96 3.68 -7.70
C PRO A 175 21.61 3.48 -9.19
N GLU A 176 22.63 3.42 -10.03
CA GLU A 176 22.50 3.20 -11.48
C GLU A 176 22.04 1.77 -11.84
N LEU A 177 22.15 0.81 -10.90
CA LEU A 177 21.64 -0.55 -11.05
C LEU A 177 20.17 -0.70 -10.68
N PHE A 178 19.56 0.33 -10.07
CA PHE A 178 18.12 0.38 -9.87
C PHE A 178 17.43 0.79 -11.20
N VAL A 179 17.45 -0.12 -12.16
CA VAL A 179 16.60 0.03 -13.35
C VAL A 179 15.18 -0.21 -12.88
N PRO A 180 14.27 0.75 -13.01
CA PRO A 180 12.85 0.49 -12.77
C PRO A 180 12.41 -0.61 -13.73
N TYR A 181 11.79 -1.65 -13.19
CA TYR A 181 11.19 -2.74 -13.95
C TYR A 181 10.02 -2.24 -14.78
#